data_2bbca9b99ea5b9f0d51ed64cd7cbfb2c
#
_entry.id   2bbca9b99ea5b9f0d51ed64cd7cbfb2c
#
_cell.length_a   1.000
_cell.length_b   1.000
_cell.length_c   1.000
_cell.angle_alpha   90.00
_cell.angle_beta   90.00
_cell.angle_gamma   90.00
#
_symmetry.space_group_name_H-M   'P 1'
#
loop_
_entity.id
_entity.type
_entity.pdbx_description
1 polymer ?
#
loop_
_entity_poly.entity_id
_entity_poly.type
_entity_poly.pdbx_seq_one_letter_code
_entity_poly.pdbx_strand_id
1 'polypeptide(L)'
;FLKMALRICGDYGYGYRMYTSADKRVCPKGTPYFLLKASTLLSRLWGKRYGVPMPDYLLFPDWSVPGMRDSYEAYKKHILTIWGNLPEGITETFVHPAVESDELKGITNAWQCRVWEYQLLKDPEMHQYLKDHGVELISYRELVKMKAKK
;
A
#
# COMPACT_ATOMS: atom_id res chain seq x y z
N PHE A 1 21.53 -4.95 -4.40
CA PHE A 1 20.80 -3.96 -3.56
C PHE A 1 19.85 -4.64 -2.56
N LEU A 2 18.87 -5.48 -3.00
CA LEU A 2 17.84 -6.08 -2.13
C LEU A 2 18.42 -6.86 -0.93
N LYS A 3 19.40 -7.72 -1.16
CA LYS A 3 20.04 -8.49 -0.08
C LYS A 3 20.65 -7.59 1.01
N MET A 4 21.31 -6.50 0.61
CA MET A 4 21.91 -5.54 1.53
C MET A 4 20.84 -4.83 2.34
N ALA A 5 19.77 -4.34 1.69
CA ALA A 5 18.66 -3.69 2.37
C ALA A 5 18.00 -4.62 3.40
N LEU A 6 17.72 -5.87 3.02
CA LEU A 6 17.12 -6.85 3.93
C LEU A 6 18.05 -7.21 5.09
N ARG A 7 19.36 -7.33 4.85
CA ARG A 7 20.33 -7.55 5.94
C ARG A 7 20.30 -6.40 6.95
N ILE A 8 20.36 -5.16 6.47
CA ILE A 8 20.30 -3.98 7.33
C ILE A 8 18.96 -3.96 8.11
N CYS A 9 17.83 -4.19 7.45
CA CYS A 9 16.54 -4.25 8.14
C CYS A 9 16.51 -5.35 9.20
N GLY A 10 17.06 -6.52 8.94
CA GLY A 10 17.18 -7.61 9.91
C GLY A 10 18.06 -7.25 11.10
N ASP A 11 19.25 -6.70 10.83
CA ASP A 11 20.22 -6.30 11.88
C ASP A 11 19.63 -5.23 12.84
N TYR A 12 18.77 -4.35 12.33
CA TYR A 12 18.11 -3.29 13.12
C TYR A 12 16.67 -3.60 13.57
N GLY A 13 16.13 -4.76 13.23
CA GLY A 13 14.75 -5.14 13.58
C GLY A 13 13.68 -4.32 12.87
N TYR A 14 13.95 -3.84 11.66
CA TYR A 14 13.00 -3.07 10.85
C TYR A 14 12.19 -3.97 9.90
N GLY A 15 10.96 -3.56 9.63
CA GLY A 15 10.19 -4.11 8.52
C GLY A 15 10.66 -3.56 7.17
N TYR A 16 10.36 -4.27 6.09
CA TYR A 16 10.72 -3.85 4.73
C TYR A 16 9.52 -3.88 3.81
N ARG A 17 9.39 -2.83 2.97
CA ARG A 17 8.34 -2.72 1.96
C ARG A 17 8.57 -3.70 0.82
N MET A 18 8.08 -4.90 0.99
CA MET A 18 8.00 -5.93 -0.01
C MET A 18 6.83 -6.86 0.34
N TYR A 19 6.28 -7.56 -0.63
CA TYR A 19 5.13 -8.44 -0.41
C TYR A 19 5.54 -9.91 -0.36
N THR A 20 4.87 -10.69 0.49
CA THR A 20 5.14 -12.11 0.67
C THR A 20 4.05 -13.02 0.11
N SER A 21 2.94 -12.46 -0.35
CA SER A 21 1.79 -13.15 -0.92
C SER A 21 1.32 -12.50 -2.21
N ALA A 22 0.59 -13.24 -3.04
CA ALA A 22 0.02 -12.76 -4.29
C ALA A 22 -1.50 -12.94 -4.27
N ASP A 23 -2.22 -11.85 -4.58
CA ASP A 23 -3.67 -11.85 -4.80
C ASP A 23 -3.98 -11.01 -6.04
N LYS A 24 -4.97 -11.43 -6.82
CA LYS A 24 -5.35 -10.71 -8.05
C LYS A 24 -5.93 -9.33 -7.78
N ARG A 25 -6.56 -9.13 -6.61
CA ARG A 25 -7.15 -7.84 -6.20
C ARG A 25 -6.13 -6.72 -6.04
N VAL A 26 -4.90 -7.09 -5.69
CA VAL A 26 -3.78 -6.14 -5.45
C VAL A 26 -2.67 -6.27 -6.48
N CYS A 27 -2.86 -7.09 -7.52
CA CYS A 27 -1.87 -7.26 -8.59
C CYS A 27 -1.77 -5.99 -9.43
N PRO A 28 -0.56 -5.44 -9.65
CA PRO A 28 -0.40 -4.28 -10.51
C PRO A 28 -0.90 -4.56 -11.92
N LYS A 29 -1.61 -3.59 -12.50
CA LYS A 29 -2.13 -3.69 -13.88
C LYS A 29 -0.99 -3.96 -14.87
N GLY A 30 -1.20 -4.91 -15.77
CA GLY A 30 -0.20 -5.31 -16.76
C GLY A 30 0.88 -6.27 -16.26
N THR A 31 0.90 -6.60 -14.97
CA THR A 31 1.85 -7.60 -14.44
C THR A 31 1.28 -9.00 -14.59
N PRO A 32 1.97 -9.92 -15.29
CA PRO A 32 1.55 -11.32 -15.34
C PRO A 32 1.52 -11.94 -13.95
N TYR A 33 0.40 -12.55 -13.58
CA TYR A 33 0.19 -13.06 -12.22
C TYR A 33 1.21 -14.11 -11.78
N PHE A 34 1.74 -14.92 -12.74
CA PHE A 34 2.78 -15.89 -12.42
C PHE A 34 4.11 -15.23 -12.01
N LEU A 35 4.45 -14.07 -12.58
CA LEU A 35 5.63 -13.29 -12.17
C LEU A 35 5.44 -12.73 -10.76
N LEU A 36 4.24 -12.24 -10.43
CA LEU A 36 3.90 -11.84 -9.08
C LEU A 36 4.12 -12.99 -8.09
N LYS A 37 3.62 -14.20 -8.40
CA LYS A 37 3.83 -15.40 -7.56
C LYS A 37 5.31 -15.76 -7.39
N ALA A 38 6.08 -15.71 -8.46
CA ALA A 38 7.52 -16.00 -8.41
C ALA A 38 8.25 -14.97 -7.52
N SER A 39 7.93 -13.69 -7.64
CA SER A 39 8.54 -12.63 -6.82
C SER A 39 8.18 -12.78 -5.33
N THR A 40 6.94 -13.18 -4.99
CA THR A 40 6.54 -13.42 -3.59
C THR A 40 7.31 -14.57 -2.96
N LEU A 41 7.59 -15.62 -3.72
CA LEU A 41 8.41 -16.74 -3.22
C LEU A 41 9.81 -16.26 -2.83
N LEU A 42 10.47 -15.49 -3.69
CA LEU A 42 11.78 -14.91 -3.41
C LEU A 42 11.74 -13.97 -2.20
N SER A 43 10.75 -13.10 -2.12
CA SER A 43 10.56 -12.18 -0.98
C SER A 43 10.42 -12.94 0.32
N ARG A 44 9.61 -14.02 0.32
CA ARG A 44 9.39 -14.86 1.50
C ARG A 44 10.67 -15.56 1.94
N LEU A 45 11.43 -16.15 1.01
CA LEU A 45 12.69 -16.82 1.31
C LEU A 45 13.73 -15.86 1.89
N TRP A 46 13.87 -14.68 1.28
CA TRP A 46 14.81 -13.66 1.77
C TRP A 46 14.36 -13.03 3.08
N GLY A 47 13.06 -12.71 3.23
CA GLY A 47 12.50 -12.20 4.48
C GLY A 47 12.75 -13.15 5.64
N LYS A 48 12.46 -14.45 5.44
CA LYS A 48 12.73 -15.50 6.44
C LYS A 48 14.22 -15.61 6.77
N ARG A 49 15.09 -15.58 5.74
CA ARG A 49 16.55 -15.69 5.92
C ARG A 49 17.14 -14.57 6.78
N TYR A 50 16.64 -13.36 6.64
CA TYR A 50 17.14 -12.18 7.34
C TYR A 50 16.26 -11.78 8.54
N GLY A 51 15.20 -12.52 8.85
CA GLY A 51 14.28 -12.19 9.95
C GLY A 51 13.52 -10.88 9.76
N VAL A 52 13.28 -10.46 8.49
CA VAL A 52 12.69 -9.17 8.17
C VAL A 52 11.17 -9.30 8.01
N PRO A 53 10.37 -8.65 8.88
CA PRO A 53 8.93 -8.57 8.71
C PRO A 53 8.56 -7.78 7.46
N MET A 54 7.60 -8.31 6.71
CA MET A 54 7.08 -7.68 5.49
C MET A 54 5.55 -7.78 5.48
N PRO A 55 4.83 -6.86 4.82
CA PRO A 55 3.40 -7.02 4.57
C PRO A 55 3.14 -8.26 3.70
N ASP A 56 1.92 -8.76 3.75
CA ASP A 56 1.53 -9.88 2.90
C ASP A 56 1.32 -9.39 1.47
N TYR A 57 0.75 -8.20 1.29
CA TYR A 57 0.43 -7.63 -0.01
C TYR A 57 0.91 -6.18 -0.13
N LEU A 58 1.15 -5.75 -1.36
CA LEU A 58 1.40 -4.36 -1.72
C LEU A 58 0.39 -3.94 -2.78
N LEU A 59 -0.43 -2.96 -2.46
CA LEU A 59 -1.46 -2.42 -3.33
C LEU A 59 -0.93 -1.22 -4.11
N PHE A 60 -1.04 -1.31 -5.43
CA PHE A 60 -0.80 -0.18 -6.34
C PHE A 60 -2.15 0.32 -6.85
N PRO A 61 -2.63 1.49 -6.40
CA PRO A 61 -3.88 2.06 -6.92
C PRO A 61 -3.81 2.25 -8.44
N ASP A 62 -4.87 1.86 -9.15
CA ASP A 62 -4.97 2.13 -10.60
C ASP A 62 -5.48 3.54 -10.83
N TRP A 63 -4.57 4.42 -11.22
CA TRP A 63 -4.84 5.82 -11.54
C TRP A 63 -5.43 6.05 -12.93
N SER A 64 -5.60 4.99 -13.72
CA SER A 64 -6.09 5.07 -15.11
C SER A 64 -7.58 4.81 -15.27
N VAL A 65 -8.31 4.66 -14.16
CA VAL A 65 -9.76 4.40 -14.19
C VAL A 65 -10.49 5.63 -14.72
N PRO A 66 -11.29 5.50 -15.78
CA PRO A 66 -12.08 6.61 -16.32
C PRO A 66 -13.02 7.21 -15.26
N GLY A 67 -13.13 8.52 -15.23
CA GLY A 67 -13.99 9.25 -14.31
C GLY A 67 -13.47 9.39 -12.88
N MET A 68 -12.44 8.65 -12.48
CA MET A 68 -11.89 8.73 -11.12
C MET A 68 -11.34 10.13 -10.81
N ARG A 69 -10.88 10.86 -11.84
CA ARG A 69 -10.27 12.20 -11.69
C ARG A 69 -11.25 13.35 -11.97
N ASP A 70 -12.54 13.06 -12.13
CA ASP A 70 -13.52 14.09 -12.47
C ASP A 70 -13.94 14.92 -11.25
N SER A 71 -13.91 14.31 -10.05
CA SER A 71 -14.23 15.00 -8.79
C SER A 71 -13.62 14.29 -7.59
N TYR A 72 -13.55 15.00 -6.45
CA TYR A 72 -13.15 14.40 -5.17
C TYR A 72 -14.05 13.21 -4.79
N GLU A 73 -15.34 13.31 -4.99
CA GLU A 73 -16.29 12.24 -4.65
C GLU A 73 -16.06 10.98 -5.51
N ALA A 74 -15.79 11.15 -6.80
CA ALA A 74 -15.45 10.03 -7.68
C ALA A 74 -14.13 9.37 -7.25
N TYR A 75 -13.13 10.18 -6.92
CA TYR A 75 -11.86 9.73 -6.37
C TYR A 75 -12.04 8.95 -5.05
N LYS A 76 -12.72 9.55 -4.07
CA LYS A 76 -13.02 8.97 -2.77
C LYS A 76 -13.72 7.62 -2.93
N LYS A 77 -14.78 7.56 -3.72
CA LYS A 77 -15.53 6.33 -3.99
C LYS A 77 -14.63 5.23 -4.56
N HIS A 78 -13.78 5.57 -5.53
CA HIS A 78 -12.85 4.62 -6.15
C HIS A 78 -11.87 4.03 -5.12
N ILE A 79 -11.20 4.88 -4.36
CA ILE A 79 -10.22 4.45 -3.36
C ILE A 79 -10.87 3.63 -2.25
N LEU A 80 -12.01 4.07 -1.71
CA LEU A 80 -12.73 3.33 -0.67
C LEU A 80 -13.20 1.96 -1.16
N THR A 81 -13.67 1.86 -2.41
CA THR A 81 -14.06 0.56 -2.99
C THR A 81 -12.86 -0.42 -3.03
N ILE A 82 -11.67 0.08 -3.37
CA ILE A 82 -10.45 -0.75 -3.37
C ILE A 82 -10.06 -1.15 -1.94
N TRP A 83 -10.03 -0.20 -1.01
CA TRP A 83 -9.63 -0.43 0.36
C TRP A 83 -10.63 -1.28 1.16
N GLY A 84 -11.91 -1.23 0.82
CA GLY A 84 -12.93 -2.10 1.41
C GLY A 84 -12.93 -3.54 0.87
N ASN A 85 -12.17 -3.82 -0.21
CA ASN A 85 -12.08 -5.15 -0.84
C ASN A 85 -10.65 -5.73 -0.79
N LEU A 86 -9.91 -5.43 0.26
CA LEU A 86 -8.56 -5.97 0.43
C LEU A 86 -8.58 -7.48 0.74
N PRO A 87 -7.53 -8.23 0.36
CA PRO A 87 -7.37 -9.60 0.81
C PRO A 87 -7.14 -9.65 2.33
N GLU A 88 -7.53 -10.77 2.94
CA GLU A 88 -7.22 -11.03 4.35
C GLU A 88 -5.70 -11.06 4.57
N GLY A 89 -5.23 -10.40 5.63
CA GLY A 89 -3.82 -10.25 5.95
C GLY A 89 -3.39 -8.79 6.03
N ILE A 90 -2.11 -8.53 5.91
CA ILE A 90 -1.54 -7.18 6.00
C ILE A 90 -1.25 -6.66 4.61
N THR A 91 -2.01 -5.64 4.19
CA THR A 91 -1.80 -4.94 2.91
C THR A 91 -1.18 -3.57 3.15
N GLU A 92 -0.06 -3.29 2.51
CA GLU A 92 0.47 -1.94 2.44
C GLU A 92 -0.07 -1.24 1.20
N THR A 93 -0.54 -0.03 1.38
CA THR A 93 -0.78 0.91 0.29
C THR A 93 0.04 2.17 0.50
N PHE A 94 0.29 2.92 -0.54
CA PHE A 94 1.00 4.19 -0.44
C PHE A 94 0.19 5.31 -1.07
N VAL A 95 0.32 6.48 -0.50
CA VAL A 95 -0.31 7.72 -0.93
C VAL A 95 0.73 8.83 -0.98
N HIS A 96 0.45 9.91 -1.69
CA HIS A 96 1.33 11.05 -1.84
C HIS A 96 0.62 12.36 -1.45
N PRO A 97 0.06 12.44 -0.22
CA PRO A 97 -0.76 13.57 0.18
C PRO A 97 0.04 14.88 0.13
N ALA A 98 -0.56 15.91 -0.41
CA ALA A 98 0.03 17.24 -0.47
C ALA A 98 -1.03 18.34 -0.31
N VAL A 99 -0.59 19.51 0.12
CA VAL A 99 -1.39 20.74 0.13
C VAL A 99 -1.25 21.41 -1.23
N GLU A 100 -2.34 21.99 -1.74
CA GLU A 100 -2.33 22.71 -3.01
C GLU A 100 -1.36 23.90 -2.97
N SER A 101 -0.49 23.98 -3.95
CA SER A 101 0.45 25.08 -4.15
C SER A 101 0.87 25.16 -5.61
N ASP A 102 1.40 26.31 -6.02
CA ASP A 102 1.93 26.48 -7.38
C ASP A 102 3.15 25.59 -7.63
N GLU A 103 3.95 25.36 -6.60
CA GLU A 103 5.06 24.41 -6.65
C GLU A 103 4.57 22.99 -6.96
N LEU A 104 3.55 22.52 -6.23
CA LEU A 104 2.98 21.21 -6.47
C LEU A 104 2.45 21.05 -7.91
N LYS A 105 1.79 22.07 -8.43
CA LYS A 105 1.29 22.09 -9.82
C LYS A 105 2.43 22.07 -10.83
N GLY A 106 3.55 22.70 -10.51
CA GLY A 106 4.73 22.74 -11.36
C GLY A 106 5.50 21.40 -11.43
N ILE A 107 5.46 20.58 -10.39
CA ILE A 107 6.24 19.33 -10.32
C ILE A 107 5.47 18.08 -10.76
N THR A 108 4.14 18.10 -10.82
CA THR A 108 3.37 16.91 -11.21
C THR A 108 1.99 17.22 -11.78
N ASN A 109 1.62 16.53 -12.85
CA ASN A 109 0.26 16.56 -13.40
C ASN A 109 -0.77 15.81 -12.51
N ALA A 110 -0.32 15.07 -11.51
CA ALA A 110 -1.17 14.38 -10.55
C ALA A 110 -1.43 15.21 -9.27
N TRP A 111 -1.15 16.51 -9.29
CA TRP A 111 -1.25 17.40 -8.14
C TRP A 111 -2.65 17.35 -7.47
N GLN A 112 -3.69 17.32 -8.28
CA GLN A 112 -5.07 17.30 -7.78
C GLN A 112 -5.38 16.00 -7.01
N CYS A 113 -4.94 14.85 -7.50
CA CYS A 113 -5.08 13.59 -6.78
C CYS A 113 -4.34 13.63 -5.43
N ARG A 114 -3.17 14.25 -5.36
CA ARG A 114 -2.42 14.39 -4.11
C ARG A 114 -3.12 15.29 -3.08
N VAL A 115 -3.79 16.33 -3.56
CA VAL A 115 -4.64 17.18 -2.70
C VAL A 115 -5.85 16.39 -2.19
N TRP A 116 -6.48 15.60 -3.04
CA TRP A 116 -7.58 14.73 -2.65
C TRP A 116 -7.14 13.60 -1.71
N GLU A 117 -5.95 13.06 -1.86
CA GLU A 117 -5.38 12.13 -0.88
C GLU A 117 -5.25 12.77 0.50
N TYR A 118 -4.75 14.00 0.56
CA TYR A 118 -4.66 14.75 1.81
C TYR A 118 -6.04 14.98 2.44
N GLN A 119 -7.02 15.34 1.64
CA GLN A 119 -8.41 15.51 2.06
C GLN A 119 -9.01 14.19 2.57
N LEU A 120 -8.85 13.11 1.80
CA LEU A 120 -9.36 11.77 2.14
C LEU A 120 -8.78 11.24 3.45
N LEU A 121 -7.48 11.41 3.68
CA LEU A 121 -6.85 10.95 4.93
C LEU A 121 -7.33 11.70 6.17
N LYS A 122 -7.91 12.89 6.01
CA LYS A 122 -8.55 13.68 7.09
C LYS A 122 -10.05 13.44 7.21
N ASP A 123 -10.63 12.71 6.28
CA ASP A 123 -12.08 12.48 6.22
C ASP A 123 -12.50 11.44 7.27
N PRO A 124 -13.34 11.81 8.26
CA PRO A 124 -13.82 10.87 9.26
C PRO A 124 -14.66 9.72 8.65
N GLU A 125 -15.35 9.96 7.53
CA GLU A 125 -16.12 8.92 6.84
C GLU A 125 -15.20 7.83 6.28
N MET A 126 -13.99 8.18 5.84
CA MET A 126 -13.00 7.20 5.39
C MET A 126 -12.62 6.24 6.53
N HIS A 127 -12.34 6.76 7.71
CA HIS A 127 -11.98 5.95 8.88
C HIS A 127 -13.13 5.04 9.32
N GLN A 128 -14.36 5.58 9.31
CA GLN A 128 -15.54 4.78 9.64
C GLN A 128 -15.78 3.68 8.58
N TYR A 129 -15.66 4.01 7.29
CA TYR A 129 -15.79 3.06 6.20
C TYR A 129 -14.81 1.89 6.34
N LEU A 130 -13.54 2.16 6.61
CA LEU A 130 -12.53 1.11 6.78
C LEU A 130 -12.87 0.19 7.95
N LYS A 131 -13.29 0.78 9.08
CA LYS A 131 -13.72 0.01 10.26
C LYS A 131 -14.91 -0.89 9.97
N ASP A 132 -15.91 -0.38 9.24
CA ASP A 132 -17.11 -1.13 8.86
C ASP A 132 -16.80 -2.30 7.91
N HIS A 133 -15.68 -2.20 7.17
CA HIS A 133 -15.17 -3.27 6.29
C HIS A 133 -14.11 -4.14 6.97
N GLY A 134 -13.93 -4.03 8.29
CA GLY A 134 -12.96 -4.83 9.04
C GLY A 134 -11.49 -4.50 8.74
N VAL A 135 -11.21 -3.31 8.22
CA VAL A 135 -9.84 -2.85 7.92
C VAL A 135 -9.31 -2.03 9.09
N GLU A 136 -8.22 -2.51 9.68
CA GLU A 136 -7.48 -1.82 10.74
C GLU A 136 -6.23 -1.14 10.18
N LEU A 137 -6.04 0.14 10.52
CA LEU A 137 -4.83 0.87 10.15
C LEU A 137 -3.73 0.59 11.16
N ILE A 138 -2.61 0.07 10.69
CA ILE A 138 -1.46 -0.24 11.52
C ILE A 138 -0.19 0.45 11.02
N SER A 139 0.74 0.66 11.92
CA SER A 139 2.09 1.16 11.59
C SER A 139 3.06 0.00 11.32
N TYR A 140 4.22 0.30 10.73
CA TYR A 140 5.31 -0.69 10.60
C TYR A 140 5.82 -1.22 11.95
N ARG A 141 5.70 -0.45 13.04
CA ARG A 141 6.04 -0.93 14.39
C ARG A 141 5.11 -2.04 14.84
N GLU A 142 3.83 -1.94 14.51
CA GLU A 142 2.83 -2.97 14.80
C GLU A 142 3.03 -4.19 13.91
N LEU A 143 3.29 -3.99 12.60
CA LEU A 143 3.69 -5.07 11.70
C LEU A 143 4.85 -5.90 12.28
N VAL A 144 5.92 -5.23 12.71
CA VAL A 144 7.09 -5.90 13.29
C VAL A 144 6.70 -6.71 14.52
N LYS A 145 5.91 -6.14 15.45
CA LYS A 145 5.43 -6.84 16.64
C LYS A 145 4.55 -8.05 16.32
N MET A 146 3.66 -7.94 15.34
CA MET A 146 2.76 -9.02 14.92
C MET A 146 3.52 -10.18 14.27
N LYS A 147 4.51 -9.88 13.43
CA LYS A 147 5.29 -10.91 12.72
C LYS A 147 6.39 -11.54 13.61
N ALA A 148 6.85 -10.86 14.66
CA ALA A 148 7.81 -11.42 15.64
C ALA A 148 7.19 -12.48 16.56
N LYS A 149 5.86 -12.53 16.69
CA LYS A 149 5.13 -13.49 17.51
C LYS A 149 4.79 -14.81 16.79
N LYS A 150 5.13 -14.92 15.52
CA LYS A 150 4.96 -16.13 14.68
C LYS A 150 6.29 -16.79 14.38
#